data_c8995858c2285d155a81f789dbf39328
#
_entry.id   c8995858c2285d155a81f789dbf39328
#
_cell.length_a   1.000
_cell.length_b   1.000
_cell.length_c   1.000
_cell.angle_alpha   90.00
_cell.angle_beta   90.00
_cell.angle_gamma   90.00
#
_symmetry.space_group_name_H-M   'P 1'
#
loop_
_entity.id
_entity.type
_entity.pdbx_description
1 polymer ?
#
loop_
_entity_poly.entity_id
_entity_poly.type
_entity_poly.pdbx_seq_one_letter_code
_entity_poly.pdbx_strand_id
1 'polypeptide(L)'
;RGHSTMLTVGQFAKVFDMAVLAQDTQEAAIRLACEKARRYQLAALYTTPCWSHVVADELAGSGVRVGVGIGFPYGTPTSRIKLAEAEEALALGCTALDMVINIGALKDGNLSLVRGEIRSLVQLCGDDALAKVIYEVCLLTDDEIRTLTDICVEEGVDWVKTATGTEGLPDVHHLEVMRERLAGSRTQLKLSGVPRQFT
;
A
#
# COMPACT_ATOMS: atom_id res chain seq x y z
N ARG A 1 -10.73 -29.84 16.01
CA ARG A 1 -11.79 -29.45 15.05
C ARG A 1 -11.76 -27.95 14.96
N GLY A 2 -11.03 -27.37 13.97
CA GLY A 2 -11.01 -25.93 13.72
C GLY A 2 -12.39 -25.47 13.25
N HIS A 3 -13.00 -24.57 14.00
CA HIS A 3 -14.20 -23.87 13.54
C HIS A 3 -13.75 -22.97 12.38
N SER A 4 -14.09 -23.36 11.16
CA SER A 4 -14.02 -22.47 10.00
C SER A 4 -15.08 -21.40 10.20
N THR A 5 -14.70 -20.26 10.72
CA THR A 5 -15.59 -19.11 10.84
C THR A 5 -15.77 -18.54 9.44
N MET A 6 -16.91 -18.78 8.80
CA MET A 6 -17.25 -18.13 7.53
C MET A 6 -17.35 -16.63 7.76
N LEU A 7 -16.61 -15.86 6.95
CA LEU A 7 -16.70 -14.41 6.95
C LEU A 7 -18.07 -13.98 6.41
N THR A 8 -18.69 -13.00 7.05
CA THR A 8 -19.83 -12.29 6.46
C THR A 8 -19.39 -11.51 5.22
N VAL A 9 -20.32 -11.16 4.31
CA VAL A 9 -20.02 -10.32 3.14
C VAL A 9 -19.35 -9.01 3.56
N GLY A 10 -19.80 -8.37 4.64
CA GLY A 10 -19.19 -7.14 5.15
C GLY A 10 -17.76 -7.34 5.67
N GLN A 11 -17.48 -8.44 6.38
CA GLN A 11 -16.12 -8.78 6.81
C GLN A 11 -15.22 -9.09 5.62
N PHE A 12 -15.75 -9.77 4.60
CA PHE A 12 -15.02 -10.08 3.38
C PHE A 12 -14.69 -8.80 2.60
N ALA A 13 -15.63 -7.87 2.47
CA ALA A 13 -15.40 -6.59 1.80
C ALA A 13 -14.26 -5.76 2.45
N LYS A 14 -14.08 -5.87 3.77
CA LYS A 14 -13.01 -5.19 4.52
C LYS A 14 -11.59 -5.74 4.27
N VAL A 15 -11.42 -6.83 3.51
CA VAL A 15 -10.08 -7.29 3.09
C VAL A 15 -9.68 -6.73 1.72
N PHE A 16 -10.58 -6.02 1.02
CA PHE A 16 -10.31 -5.47 -0.31
C PHE A 16 -10.05 -3.98 -0.30
N ASP A 17 -9.02 -3.58 -1.03
CA ASP A 17 -8.82 -2.21 -1.49
C ASP A 17 -9.24 -2.13 -2.97
N MET A 18 -9.92 -1.06 -3.32
CA MET A 18 -10.14 -0.69 -4.72
C MET A 18 -9.05 0.31 -5.13
N ALA A 19 -8.61 0.27 -6.37
CA ALA A 19 -7.64 1.23 -6.90
C ALA A 19 -8.10 1.78 -8.25
N VAL A 20 -7.99 3.11 -8.42
CA VAL A 20 -8.26 3.82 -9.67
C VAL A 20 -7.04 4.68 -9.97
N LEU A 21 -6.09 4.09 -10.74
CA LEU A 21 -4.74 4.61 -10.92
C LEU A 21 -4.37 4.85 -12.40
N ALA A 22 -5.31 4.66 -13.33
CA ALA A 22 -5.04 4.87 -14.75
C ALA A 22 -4.75 6.35 -15.03
N GLN A 23 -3.81 6.62 -15.93
CA GLN A 23 -3.34 7.98 -16.24
C GLN A 23 -4.44 8.85 -16.86
N ASP A 24 -5.38 8.24 -17.55
CA ASP A 24 -6.53 8.88 -18.21
C ASP A 24 -7.79 8.92 -17.35
N THR A 25 -7.67 8.62 -16.05
CA THR A 25 -8.80 8.65 -15.11
C THR A 25 -9.41 10.04 -15.03
N GLN A 26 -10.72 10.09 -15.23
CA GLN A 26 -11.51 11.31 -15.11
C GLN A 26 -12.27 11.35 -13.78
N GLU A 27 -12.65 12.54 -13.35
CA GLU A 27 -13.37 12.76 -12.08
C GLU A 27 -14.64 11.92 -11.95
N ALA A 28 -15.40 11.75 -13.03
CA ALA A 28 -16.62 10.91 -13.01
C ALA A 28 -16.31 9.46 -12.63
N ALA A 29 -15.19 8.90 -13.07
CA ALA A 29 -14.76 7.56 -12.71
C ALA A 29 -14.37 7.47 -11.23
N ILE A 30 -13.71 8.53 -10.70
CA ILE A 30 -13.37 8.64 -9.28
C ILE A 30 -14.64 8.66 -8.42
N ARG A 31 -15.62 9.51 -8.75
CA ARG A 31 -16.89 9.60 -8.00
C ARG A 31 -17.66 8.27 -8.02
N LEU A 32 -17.72 7.60 -9.18
CA LEU A 32 -18.30 6.26 -9.27
C LEU A 32 -17.59 5.22 -8.42
N ALA A 33 -16.25 5.28 -8.34
CA ALA A 33 -15.47 4.42 -7.47
C ALA A 33 -15.75 4.69 -5.98
N CYS A 34 -15.89 5.95 -5.59
CA CYS A 34 -16.27 6.34 -4.23
C CYS A 34 -17.66 5.82 -3.85
N GLU A 35 -18.64 5.92 -4.75
CA GLU A 35 -19.98 5.35 -4.55
C GLU A 35 -19.90 3.83 -4.30
N LYS A 36 -19.15 3.10 -5.14
CA LYS A 36 -18.96 1.66 -4.99
C LYS A 36 -18.24 1.33 -3.68
N ALA A 37 -17.17 2.03 -3.35
CA ALA A 37 -16.41 1.80 -2.12
C ALA A 37 -17.28 1.99 -0.86
N ARG A 38 -18.11 3.04 -0.82
CA ARG A 38 -19.11 3.26 0.24
C ARG A 38 -20.17 2.17 0.27
N ARG A 39 -20.75 1.85 -0.89
CA ARG A 39 -21.83 0.85 -0.98
C ARG A 39 -21.39 -0.51 -0.47
N TYR A 40 -20.19 -0.95 -0.83
CA TYR A 40 -19.67 -2.25 -0.43
C TYR A 40 -18.87 -2.21 0.87
N GLN A 41 -18.68 -1.03 1.47
CA GLN A 41 -17.90 -0.86 2.70
C GLN A 41 -16.49 -1.46 2.61
N LEU A 42 -15.78 -1.15 1.52
CA LEU A 42 -14.43 -1.64 1.28
C LEU A 42 -13.44 -1.15 2.36
N ALA A 43 -12.26 -1.77 2.43
CA ALA A 43 -11.22 -1.34 3.36
C ALA A 43 -10.67 0.04 2.99
N ALA A 44 -10.35 0.25 1.70
CA ALA A 44 -9.82 1.50 1.19
C ALA A 44 -10.14 1.71 -0.29
N LEU A 45 -10.09 2.98 -0.74
CA LEU A 45 -10.02 3.35 -2.15
C LEU A 45 -8.71 4.11 -2.39
N TYR A 46 -7.89 3.57 -3.30
CA TYR A 46 -6.63 4.17 -3.72
C TYR A 46 -6.80 4.96 -5.01
N THR A 47 -6.21 6.14 -5.05
CA THR A 47 -6.23 7.03 -6.22
C THR A 47 -4.84 7.62 -6.47
N THR A 48 -4.71 8.36 -7.58
CA THR A 48 -3.54 9.20 -7.86
C THR A 48 -3.61 10.50 -7.02
N PRO A 49 -2.47 11.14 -6.68
CA PRO A 49 -2.44 12.32 -5.83
C PRO A 49 -3.40 13.44 -6.25
N CYS A 50 -3.52 13.69 -7.57
CA CYS A 50 -4.38 14.77 -8.10
C CYS A 50 -5.88 14.60 -7.78
N TRP A 51 -6.33 13.38 -7.47
CA TRP A 51 -7.73 13.09 -7.12
C TRP A 51 -7.95 12.88 -5.62
N SER A 52 -6.92 12.96 -4.80
CA SER A 52 -7.00 12.67 -3.36
C SER A 52 -8.04 13.52 -2.64
N HIS A 53 -8.11 14.82 -2.96
CA HIS A 53 -9.10 15.72 -2.36
C HIS A 53 -10.54 15.30 -2.68
N VAL A 54 -10.83 14.91 -3.94
CA VAL A 54 -12.18 14.45 -4.35
C VAL A 54 -12.55 13.18 -3.59
N VAL A 55 -11.61 12.23 -3.47
CA VAL A 55 -11.85 10.96 -2.76
C VAL A 55 -12.04 11.21 -1.27
N ALA A 56 -11.25 12.11 -0.66
CA ALA A 56 -11.37 12.46 0.75
C ALA A 56 -12.74 13.07 1.06
N ASP A 57 -13.18 14.02 0.25
CA ASP A 57 -14.49 14.66 0.39
C ASP A 57 -15.64 13.64 0.24
N GLU A 58 -15.58 12.82 -0.81
CA GLU A 58 -16.63 11.82 -1.10
C GLU A 58 -16.70 10.70 -0.07
N LEU A 59 -15.59 10.31 0.54
CA LEU A 59 -15.55 9.22 1.51
C LEU A 59 -15.59 9.69 2.96
N ALA A 60 -15.71 11.00 3.22
CA ALA A 60 -15.80 11.54 4.56
C ALA A 60 -16.90 10.83 5.38
N GLY A 61 -16.55 10.35 6.57
CA GLY A 61 -17.47 9.67 7.49
C GLY A 61 -17.94 8.28 7.04
N SER A 62 -17.47 7.75 5.90
CA SER A 62 -17.91 6.45 5.37
C SER A 62 -17.28 5.24 6.05
N GLY A 63 -16.15 5.42 6.75
CA GLY A 63 -15.33 4.34 7.28
C GLY A 63 -14.49 3.59 6.23
N VAL A 64 -14.46 4.10 4.98
CA VAL A 64 -13.54 3.65 3.90
C VAL A 64 -12.31 4.55 3.93
N ARG A 65 -11.10 3.96 3.96
CA ARG A 65 -9.86 4.75 3.96
C ARG A 65 -9.58 5.35 2.59
N VAL A 66 -9.01 6.54 2.61
CA VAL A 66 -8.50 7.21 1.40
C VAL A 66 -7.02 6.87 1.26
N GLY A 67 -6.67 6.19 0.17
CA GLY A 67 -5.30 5.74 -0.08
C GLY A 67 -4.64 6.44 -1.25
N VAL A 68 -3.31 6.64 -1.16
CA VAL A 68 -2.49 7.17 -2.24
C VAL A 68 -1.13 6.48 -2.28
N GLY A 69 -0.58 6.33 -3.50
CA GLY A 69 0.79 5.83 -3.69
C GLY A 69 1.81 6.95 -3.56
N ILE A 70 2.89 6.71 -2.82
CA ILE A 70 4.02 7.61 -2.65
C ILE A 70 5.22 7.10 -3.45
N GLY A 71 5.79 7.96 -4.30
CA GLY A 71 6.82 7.55 -5.26
C GLY A 71 6.32 6.52 -6.27
N PHE A 72 5.01 6.40 -6.44
CA PHE A 72 4.37 5.36 -7.24
C PHE A 72 4.46 5.67 -8.74
N PRO A 73 4.71 4.66 -9.64
CA PRO A 73 4.89 3.25 -9.28
C PRO A 73 6.34 2.81 -9.09
N TYR A 74 7.34 3.63 -9.33
CA TYR A 74 8.73 3.19 -9.52
C TYR A 74 9.63 3.32 -8.28
N GLY A 75 9.22 4.04 -7.24
CA GLY A 75 10.04 4.29 -6.04
C GLY A 75 11.27 5.17 -6.27
N THR A 76 11.43 5.76 -7.45
CA THR A 76 12.63 6.49 -7.90
C THR A 76 12.69 7.98 -7.55
N PRO A 77 11.63 8.68 -7.15
CA PRO A 77 11.78 10.03 -6.63
C PRO A 77 12.74 10.07 -5.44
N THR A 78 13.43 11.21 -5.27
CA THR A 78 14.30 11.40 -4.10
C THR A 78 13.50 11.32 -2.80
N SER A 79 14.15 10.96 -1.69
CA SER A 79 13.49 10.87 -0.38
C SER A 79 12.73 12.15 -0.02
N ARG A 80 13.31 13.33 -0.31
CA ARG A 80 12.65 14.62 -0.10
C ARG A 80 11.32 14.75 -0.86
N ILE A 81 11.26 14.27 -2.10
CA ILE A 81 10.05 14.32 -2.91
C ILE A 81 9.00 13.33 -2.39
N LYS A 82 9.41 12.09 -2.05
CA LYS A 82 8.49 11.13 -1.43
C LYS A 82 7.88 11.66 -0.13
N LEU A 83 8.67 12.33 0.70
CA LEU A 83 8.16 12.93 1.94
C LEU A 83 7.19 14.09 1.65
N ALA A 84 7.50 14.94 0.68
CA ALA A 84 6.59 16.03 0.27
C ALA A 84 5.26 15.48 -0.28
N GLU A 85 5.29 14.40 -1.09
CA GLU A 85 4.08 13.71 -1.54
C GLU A 85 3.26 13.15 -0.36
N ALA A 86 3.93 12.57 0.65
CA ALA A 86 3.27 12.03 1.83
C ALA A 86 2.64 13.14 2.69
N GLU A 87 3.35 14.25 2.92
CA GLU A 87 2.85 15.42 3.64
C GLU A 87 1.62 16.02 2.95
N GLU A 88 1.68 16.22 1.63
CA GLU A 88 0.56 16.73 0.84
C GLU A 88 -0.64 15.78 0.91
N ALA A 89 -0.42 14.47 0.76
CA ALA A 89 -1.47 13.48 0.83
C ALA A 89 -2.21 13.50 2.18
N LEU A 90 -1.48 13.58 3.29
CA LEU A 90 -2.07 13.70 4.62
C LEU A 90 -2.87 15.00 4.78
N ALA A 91 -2.33 16.13 4.29
CA ALA A 91 -3.01 17.42 4.31
C ALA A 91 -4.31 17.42 3.47
N LEU A 92 -4.39 16.60 2.42
CA LEU A 92 -5.58 16.39 1.59
C LEU A 92 -6.56 15.35 2.17
N GLY A 93 -6.29 14.81 3.37
CA GLY A 93 -7.20 13.88 4.06
C GLY A 93 -6.99 12.41 3.73
N CYS A 94 -5.86 12.03 3.12
CA CYS A 94 -5.51 10.62 2.93
C CYS A 94 -5.21 9.96 4.29
N THR A 95 -5.69 8.72 4.46
CA THR A 95 -5.57 7.92 5.69
C THR A 95 -4.86 6.59 5.48
N ALA A 96 -4.27 6.40 4.30
CA ALA A 96 -3.41 5.25 3.98
C ALA A 96 -2.39 5.64 2.90
N LEU A 97 -1.10 5.56 3.23
CA LEU A 97 -0.01 5.92 2.32
C LEU A 97 0.80 4.67 1.96
N ASP A 98 0.87 4.37 0.66
CA ASP A 98 1.53 3.18 0.12
C ASP A 98 2.82 3.60 -0.60
N MET A 99 3.96 3.62 0.11
CA MET A 99 5.24 4.04 -0.47
C MET A 99 5.93 2.89 -1.20
N VAL A 100 6.33 3.14 -2.44
CA VAL A 100 7.25 2.25 -3.18
C VAL A 100 8.67 2.52 -2.72
N ILE A 101 9.41 1.45 -2.35
CA ILE A 101 10.81 1.59 -1.94
C ILE A 101 11.71 2.03 -3.10
N ASN A 102 12.90 2.52 -2.77
CA ASN A 102 13.97 2.67 -3.75
C ASN A 102 14.65 1.31 -3.96
N ILE A 103 14.20 0.59 -5.00
CA ILE A 103 14.67 -0.77 -5.32
C ILE A 103 16.17 -0.77 -5.66
N GLY A 104 16.63 0.23 -6.41
CA GLY A 104 18.06 0.36 -6.74
C GLY A 104 18.92 0.47 -5.48
N ALA A 105 18.51 1.31 -4.54
CA ALA A 105 19.22 1.46 -3.27
C ALA A 105 19.24 0.17 -2.45
N LEU A 106 18.13 -0.59 -2.42
CA LEU A 106 18.10 -1.90 -1.76
C LEU A 106 19.10 -2.86 -2.40
N LYS A 107 19.13 -2.94 -3.73
CA LYS A 107 20.06 -3.81 -4.50
C LYS A 107 21.53 -3.44 -4.33
N ASP A 108 21.82 -2.16 -4.17
CA ASP A 108 23.17 -1.66 -3.89
C ASP A 108 23.56 -1.83 -2.40
N GLY A 109 22.68 -2.40 -1.57
CA GLY A 109 22.92 -2.54 -0.13
C GLY A 109 22.87 -1.23 0.64
N ASN A 110 22.38 -0.14 0.05
CA ASN A 110 22.18 1.14 0.73
C ASN A 110 20.93 1.09 1.64
N LEU A 111 21.00 0.20 2.63
CA LEU A 111 19.90 -0.03 3.57
C LEU A 111 19.59 1.18 4.44
N SER A 112 20.57 2.07 4.65
CA SER A 112 20.36 3.31 5.42
C SER A 112 19.38 4.25 4.73
N LEU A 113 19.45 4.38 3.40
CA LEU A 113 18.50 5.17 2.62
C LEU A 113 17.10 4.54 2.67
N VAL A 114 17.00 3.24 2.39
CA VAL A 114 15.71 2.51 2.40
C VAL A 114 15.04 2.62 3.78
N ARG A 115 15.79 2.34 4.85
CA ARG A 115 15.30 2.47 6.23
C ARG A 115 14.89 3.88 6.58
N GLY A 116 15.66 4.88 6.15
CA GLY A 116 15.37 6.29 6.40
C GLY A 116 14.03 6.73 5.77
N GLU A 117 13.76 6.33 4.53
CA GLU A 117 12.49 6.60 3.85
C GLU A 117 11.31 5.94 4.57
N ILE A 118 11.44 4.66 4.94
CA ILE A 118 10.40 3.90 5.66
C ILE A 118 10.11 4.52 7.02
N ARG A 119 11.15 4.82 7.81
CA ARG A 119 11.02 5.47 9.12
C ARG A 119 10.28 6.80 9.01
N SER A 120 10.66 7.63 8.03
CA SER A 120 10.04 8.94 7.83
C SER A 120 8.55 8.81 7.46
N LEU A 121 8.19 7.84 6.62
CA LEU A 121 6.80 7.56 6.29
C LEU A 121 6.01 7.18 7.55
N VAL A 122 6.51 6.24 8.35
CA VAL A 122 5.86 5.79 9.60
C VAL A 122 5.67 6.95 10.56
N GLN A 123 6.70 7.79 10.73
CA GLN A 123 6.63 8.98 11.59
C GLN A 123 5.60 9.99 11.11
N LEU A 124 5.50 10.22 9.79
CA LEU A 124 4.50 11.12 9.21
C LEU A 124 3.07 10.59 9.38
N CYS A 125 2.85 9.30 9.18
CA CYS A 125 1.54 8.68 9.34
C CYS A 125 1.06 8.71 10.79
N GLY A 126 1.96 8.51 11.77
CA GLY A 126 1.62 8.46 13.19
C GLY A 126 0.44 7.54 13.47
N ASP A 127 -0.52 8.02 14.26
CA ASP A 127 -1.77 7.30 14.56
C ASP A 127 -2.92 7.65 13.58
N ASP A 128 -2.73 8.65 12.72
CA ASP A 128 -3.80 9.21 11.87
C ASP A 128 -3.95 8.47 10.54
N ALA A 129 -2.87 7.86 10.05
CA ALA A 129 -2.87 7.16 8.76
C ALA A 129 -2.09 5.83 8.83
N LEU A 130 -2.43 4.89 7.93
CA LEU A 130 -1.67 3.65 7.78
C LEU A 130 -0.43 3.86 6.91
N ALA A 131 0.73 3.48 7.42
CA ALA A 131 1.97 3.39 6.68
C ALA A 131 2.08 2.02 6.01
N LYS A 132 2.14 2.01 4.68
CA LYS A 132 2.32 0.77 3.91
C LYS A 132 3.54 0.88 2.99
N VAL A 133 4.21 -0.24 2.77
CA VAL A 133 5.42 -0.31 1.95
C VAL A 133 5.23 -1.33 0.83
N ILE A 134 5.42 -0.90 -0.43
CA ILE A 134 5.37 -1.73 -1.62
C ILE A 134 6.79 -2.15 -1.99
N TYR A 135 7.00 -3.46 -2.11
CA TYR A 135 8.31 -4.06 -2.36
C TYR A 135 8.67 -4.15 -3.82
N GLU A 136 7.68 -4.40 -4.69
CA GLU A 136 7.86 -4.84 -6.08
C GLU A 136 8.65 -6.15 -6.13
N VAL A 137 8.12 -7.17 -5.49
CA VAL A 137 8.80 -8.46 -5.25
C VAL A 137 9.32 -9.14 -6.52
N CYS A 138 8.69 -8.88 -7.67
CA CYS A 138 9.12 -9.45 -8.97
C CYS A 138 10.53 -8.99 -9.38
N LEU A 139 11.05 -7.92 -8.78
CA LEU A 139 12.40 -7.40 -9.02
C LEU A 139 13.40 -7.79 -7.93
N LEU A 140 12.96 -8.49 -6.88
CA LEU A 140 13.77 -8.78 -5.70
C LEU A 140 14.13 -10.27 -5.61
N THR A 141 15.27 -10.55 -5.01
CA THR A 141 15.62 -11.89 -4.54
C THR A 141 14.95 -12.17 -3.20
N ASP A 142 14.86 -13.44 -2.81
CA ASP A 142 14.32 -13.86 -1.52
C ASP A 142 15.05 -13.18 -0.35
N ASP A 143 16.38 -13.05 -0.42
CA ASP A 143 17.17 -12.42 0.64
C ASP A 143 16.92 -10.90 0.73
N GLU A 144 16.73 -10.24 -0.41
CA GLU A 144 16.32 -8.83 -0.44
C GLU A 144 14.93 -8.65 0.16
N ILE A 145 13.98 -9.56 -0.14
CA ILE A 145 12.64 -9.55 0.46
C ILE A 145 12.72 -9.73 1.98
N ARG A 146 13.51 -10.70 2.46
CA ARG A 146 13.70 -10.93 3.91
C ARG A 146 14.30 -9.70 4.59
N THR A 147 15.37 -9.15 4.03
CA THR A 147 16.03 -7.95 4.55
C THR A 147 15.07 -6.75 4.64
N LEU A 148 14.31 -6.52 3.58
CA LEU A 148 13.33 -5.42 3.55
C LEU A 148 12.20 -5.64 4.56
N THR A 149 11.75 -6.89 4.72
CA THR A 149 10.71 -7.23 5.69
C THR A 149 11.19 -6.98 7.12
N ASP A 150 12.43 -7.36 7.44
CA ASP A 150 13.02 -7.06 8.75
C ASP A 150 13.06 -5.54 9.02
N ILE A 151 13.48 -4.74 8.03
CA ILE A 151 13.45 -3.28 8.13
C ILE A 151 12.03 -2.76 8.40
N CYS A 152 11.03 -3.24 7.65
CA CYS A 152 9.64 -2.80 7.83
C CYS A 152 9.10 -3.15 9.22
N VAL A 153 9.40 -4.34 9.73
CA VAL A 153 9.00 -4.77 11.08
C VAL A 153 9.65 -3.91 12.15
N GLU A 154 10.96 -3.68 12.05
CA GLU A 154 11.73 -2.86 13.00
C GLU A 154 11.27 -1.40 13.03
N GLU A 155 10.90 -0.84 11.88
CA GLU A 155 10.40 0.54 11.78
C GLU A 155 8.90 0.68 12.09
N GLY A 156 8.19 -0.43 12.31
CA GLY A 156 6.79 -0.42 12.74
C GLY A 156 5.78 -0.14 11.62
N VAL A 157 6.09 -0.54 10.40
CA VAL A 157 5.17 -0.43 9.25
C VAL A 157 3.89 -1.22 9.51
N ASP A 158 2.72 -0.65 9.20
CA ASP A 158 1.43 -1.33 9.39
C ASP A 158 1.24 -2.47 8.40
N TRP A 159 1.57 -2.24 7.13
CA TRP A 159 1.38 -3.22 6.06
C TRP A 159 2.54 -3.26 5.09
N VAL A 160 2.93 -4.46 4.70
CA VAL A 160 3.83 -4.70 3.57
C VAL A 160 3.04 -5.24 2.39
N LYS A 161 3.32 -4.74 1.18
CA LYS A 161 2.61 -5.10 -0.05
C LYS A 161 3.56 -5.68 -1.07
N THR A 162 3.07 -6.65 -1.84
CA THR A 162 3.89 -7.38 -2.81
C THR A 162 4.33 -6.53 -3.99
N ALA A 163 3.44 -5.87 -4.69
CA ALA A 163 3.76 -5.23 -5.98
C ALA A 163 2.86 -4.05 -6.33
N THR A 164 3.34 -3.22 -7.26
CA THR A 164 2.57 -2.13 -7.88
C THR A 164 1.61 -2.64 -8.95
N GLY A 165 1.97 -3.74 -9.62
CA GLY A 165 1.29 -4.29 -10.80
C GLY A 165 1.86 -3.82 -12.13
N THR A 166 3.05 -3.18 -12.15
CA THR A 166 3.72 -2.71 -13.38
C THR A 166 4.81 -3.66 -13.86
N GLU A 167 5.48 -4.39 -12.94
CA GLU A 167 6.70 -5.17 -13.22
C GLU A 167 6.51 -6.69 -13.15
N GLY A 168 5.29 -7.16 -13.25
CA GLY A 168 4.99 -8.59 -13.19
C GLY A 168 3.95 -8.94 -12.13
N LEU A 169 3.72 -10.24 -11.94
CA LEU A 169 2.73 -10.74 -11.00
C LEU A 169 3.44 -11.44 -9.83
N PRO A 170 3.14 -11.05 -8.60
CA PRO A 170 3.61 -11.80 -7.44
C PRO A 170 2.98 -13.20 -7.44
N ASP A 171 3.73 -14.18 -6.96
CA ASP A 171 3.25 -15.55 -6.76
C ASP A 171 3.18 -15.93 -5.27
N VAL A 172 2.76 -17.15 -5.00
CA VAL A 172 2.62 -17.66 -3.63
C VAL A 172 3.96 -17.73 -2.91
N HIS A 173 5.06 -18.05 -3.63
CA HIS A 173 6.40 -18.13 -3.05
C HIS A 173 6.81 -16.77 -2.42
N HIS A 174 6.58 -15.64 -3.13
CA HIS A 174 6.88 -14.32 -2.58
C HIS A 174 6.14 -14.05 -1.27
N LEU A 175 4.86 -14.46 -1.20
CA LEU A 175 4.07 -14.32 0.03
C LEU A 175 4.62 -15.17 1.18
N GLU A 176 5.10 -16.39 0.89
CA GLU A 176 5.70 -17.28 1.87
C GLU A 176 6.99 -16.67 2.43
N VAL A 177 7.88 -16.16 1.57
CA VAL A 177 9.13 -15.49 1.97
C VAL A 177 8.87 -14.27 2.85
N MET A 178 7.91 -13.41 2.46
CA MET A 178 7.52 -12.25 3.28
C MET A 178 6.97 -12.70 4.65
N ARG A 179 6.09 -13.71 4.64
CA ARG A 179 5.43 -14.22 5.85
C ARG A 179 6.40 -14.81 6.87
N GLU A 180 7.50 -15.45 6.41
CA GLU A 180 8.53 -15.99 7.29
C GLU A 180 9.05 -14.96 8.30
N ARG A 181 9.24 -13.70 7.85
CA ARG A 181 9.81 -12.62 8.66
C ARG A 181 8.77 -11.81 9.42
N LEU A 182 7.49 -11.96 9.11
CA LEU A 182 6.39 -11.27 9.79
C LEU A 182 5.91 -11.99 11.05
N ALA A 183 6.36 -13.23 11.29
CA ALA A 183 5.90 -14.03 12.42
C ALA A 183 6.15 -13.32 13.76
N GLY A 184 5.08 -13.11 14.54
CA GLY A 184 5.16 -12.45 15.85
C GLY A 184 5.19 -10.91 15.80
N SER A 185 5.21 -10.31 14.60
CA SER A 185 5.11 -8.84 14.43
C SER A 185 3.66 -8.37 14.35
N ARG A 186 3.46 -7.04 14.42
CA ARG A 186 2.15 -6.39 14.17
C ARG A 186 1.97 -6.05 12.69
N THR A 187 3.05 -6.04 11.93
CA THR A 187 3.04 -5.73 10.49
C THR A 187 2.26 -6.79 9.73
N GLN A 188 1.35 -6.35 8.87
CA GLN A 188 0.47 -7.23 8.12
C GLN A 188 0.91 -7.33 6.64
N LEU A 189 0.52 -8.41 5.98
CA LEU A 189 0.85 -8.69 4.60
C LEU A 189 -0.35 -8.46 3.69
N LYS A 190 -0.13 -7.74 2.59
CA LYS A 190 -1.14 -7.53 1.55
C LYS A 190 -0.66 -7.98 0.18
N LEU A 191 -1.43 -8.85 -0.44
CA LEU A 191 -1.26 -9.17 -1.86
C LEU A 191 -1.77 -8.00 -2.70
N SER A 192 -0.96 -7.52 -3.62
CA SER A 192 -1.28 -6.45 -4.58
C SER A 192 -0.56 -6.67 -5.90
N GLY A 193 -0.92 -5.92 -6.94
CA GLY A 193 -0.36 -6.10 -8.28
C GLY A 193 -0.85 -7.36 -8.99
N VAL A 194 -2.04 -7.85 -8.64
CA VAL A 194 -2.66 -9.03 -9.25
C VAL A 194 -3.43 -8.68 -10.52
N PRO A 195 -3.68 -9.65 -11.43
CA PRO A 195 -4.49 -9.43 -12.62
C PRO A 195 -5.86 -8.86 -12.27
N ARG A 196 -6.32 -7.89 -13.08
CA ARG A 196 -7.62 -7.25 -12.91
C ARG A 196 -8.78 -8.07 -13.48
N GLN A 197 -8.50 -9.18 -14.16
CA GLN A 197 -9.49 -10.05 -14.78
C GLN A 197 -9.21 -11.49 -14.35
N PHE A 198 -10.22 -12.13 -13.82
CA PHE A 198 -10.28 -13.59 -13.71
C PHE A 198 -10.84 -14.10 -15.03
N THR A 199 -10.02 -14.79 -15.82
CA THR A 199 -10.48 -15.54 -17.00
C THR A 199 -10.95 -16.92 -16.59
#